data_ca464e6a5295b36490cb20112139430d
#
_entry.id   ca464e6a5295b36490cb20112139430d
#
_cell.length_a   1.000
_cell.length_b   1.000
_cell.length_c   1.000
_cell.angle_alpha   90.00
_cell.angle_beta   90.00
_cell.angle_gamma   90.00
#
_symmetry.space_group_name_H-M   'P 1'
#
loop_
_entity.id
_entity.type
_entity.pdbx_description
1 polymer ?
#
loop_
_entity_poly.entity_id
_entity_poly.type
_entity_poly.pdbx_seq_one_letter_code
_entity_poly.pdbx_strand_id
1 'polypeptide(L)'
;MTDVREVSCRPPGKGVLLFLAALSAAGAGAALVRAAYRGPDGWLGGGLLLGLLGLAALHKATARVRADTYGVHSWTLLRRRSVRWGDLADLRVRLKYANTPRVQDTRGISLLLRDGRKLLLPLPRSWSYDDPDFDAKLDAFRALHRLHGTPESDHVPVVSYRTAGRGWAGSLALCLLLLGGAGLAAWFVPSAASGERAWRSATPCTAGTPAADPDECLTTLTAVIARTDATWSRSKSSWLYFVDGRPMDRLAVSSDGAKMFEPGDSVELTVWRDEVREVVGERHVYRLHVPASGELAVVAAVCLLAAGHPAARVLLRLRGRRLPDDEVLPSALPFAGALVGTALWLLPLAYLHPTTLLTDPAAITWAATGSTATLALFVWAWRATRVRTPGEIDATTGGMGGTGGMGGTGEAGGFAERETDDEEMDETETDAEYDVFLAARFLEHTDYNPYGFGTHVVLGGGPLAVTPHPGPGRFAAKPVPVERLVVNGVRRVRGSDGDTVPSGWHMAELDDAGTPVRLAAAPDDLTRILRELASGPLRRESRASRSRRGGTRR
;
A
#
# COMPACT_ATOMS: atom_id res chain seq x y z
N MET A 1 10.04 -9.50 -40.95
CA MET A 1 10.46 -10.12 -39.69
C MET A 1 11.97 -9.97 -39.61
N THR A 2 12.47 -9.07 -38.76
CA THR A 2 13.92 -8.92 -38.51
C THR A 2 14.40 -10.15 -37.77
N ASP A 3 15.38 -10.87 -38.35
CA ASP A 3 16.01 -12.03 -37.75
C ASP A 3 16.81 -11.61 -36.51
N VAL A 4 16.15 -11.64 -35.33
CA VAL A 4 16.76 -11.25 -34.06
C VAL A 4 17.65 -12.38 -33.58
N ARG A 5 18.94 -12.31 -33.90
CA ARG A 5 19.91 -13.35 -33.48
C ARG A 5 20.49 -13.07 -32.09
N GLU A 6 20.52 -11.82 -31.67
CA GLU A 6 21.14 -11.43 -30.41
C GLU A 6 20.54 -10.12 -29.89
N VAL A 7 20.28 -10.04 -28.58
CA VAL A 7 19.85 -8.83 -27.87
C VAL A 7 20.86 -8.52 -26.78
N SER A 8 21.42 -7.32 -26.80
CA SER A 8 22.33 -6.85 -25.75
C SER A 8 21.79 -5.62 -25.03
N CYS A 9 21.73 -5.68 -23.70
CA CYS A 9 21.29 -4.58 -22.84
C CYS A 9 22.48 -4.03 -22.03
N ARG A 10 22.69 -2.71 -22.10
CA ARG A 10 23.72 -2.00 -21.34
C ARG A 10 23.06 -0.86 -20.54
N PRO A 11 23.63 -0.47 -19.39
CA PRO A 11 23.06 0.63 -18.61
C PRO A 11 23.21 1.96 -19.36
N PRO A 12 22.15 2.78 -19.41
CA PRO A 12 22.25 4.14 -19.92
C PRO A 12 23.18 4.96 -19.01
N GLY A 13 23.91 5.91 -19.55
CA GLY A 13 24.78 6.81 -18.77
C GLY A 13 25.95 6.13 -18.06
N LYS A 14 26.52 5.04 -18.64
CA LYS A 14 27.65 4.30 -18.04
C LYS A 14 28.81 5.22 -17.63
N GLY A 15 29.12 6.26 -18.43
CA GLY A 15 30.18 7.22 -18.12
C GLY A 15 29.91 7.97 -16.82
N VAL A 16 28.68 8.45 -16.62
CA VAL A 16 28.27 9.15 -15.40
C VAL A 16 28.37 8.24 -14.17
N LEU A 17 27.94 6.98 -14.29
CA LEU A 17 28.04 6.02 -13.20
C LEU A 17 29.50 5.71 -12.82
N LEU A 18 30.39 5.61 -13.80
CA LEU A 18 31.83 5.42 -13.55
C LEU A 18 32.47 6.66 -12.93
N PHE A 19 32.10 7.85 -13.38
CA PHE A 19 32.54 9.11 -12.78
C PHE A 19 32.09 9.22 -11.31
N LEU A 20 30.82 8.92 -11.01
CA LEU A 20 30.30 8.92 -9.64
C LEU A 20 31.02 7.88 -8.78
N ALA A 21 31.33 6.71 -9.32
CA ALA A 21 32.09 5.67 -8.59
C ALA A 21 33.51 6.14 -8.27
N ALA A 22 34.20 6.78 -9.22
CA ALA A 22 35.54 7.32 -9.02
C ALA A 22 35.55 8.47 -7.99
N LEU A 23 34.59 9.40 -8.09
CA LEU A 23 34.45 10.51 -7.14
C LEU A 23 34.16 10.00 -5.72
N SER A 24 33.25 9.02 -5.60
CA SER A 24 32.93 8.39 -4.31
C SER A 24 34.14 7.64 -3.72
N ALA A 25 34.93 6.96 -4.55
CA ALA A 25 36.15 6.27 -4.10
C ALA A 25 37.22 7.27 -3.62
N ALA A 26 37.38 8.41 -4.32
CA ALA A 26 38.28 9.48 -3.90
C ALA A 26 37.86 10.08 -2.55
N GLY A 27 36.55 10.36 -2.36
CA GLY A 27 36.01 10.87 -1.08
C GLY A 27 36.17 9.88 0.08
N ALA A 28 35.91 8.59 -0.18
CA ALA A 28 36.14 7.54 0.82
C ALA A 28 37.62 7.40 1.18
N GLY A 29 38.52 7.47 0.19
CA GLY A 29 39.98 7.46 0.39
C GLY A 29 40.45 8.64 1.24
N ALA A 30 40.00 9.86 0.94
CA ALA A 30 40.33 11.06 1.72
C ALA A 30 39.86 10.94 3.19
N ALA A 31 38.65 10.37 3.42
CA ALA A 31 38.17 10.14 4.79
C ALA A 31 39.00 9.11 5.54
N LEU A 32 39.47 8.05 4.88
CA LEU A 32 40.36 7.05 5.48
C LEU A 32 41.74 7.65 5.83
N VAL A 33 42.34 8.42 4.91
CA VAL A 33 43.59 9.13 5.14
C VAL A 33 43.47 10.07 6.35
N ARG A 34 42.38 10.89 6.38
CA ARG A 34 42.10 11.75 7.53
C ARG A 34 41.99 10.99 8.85
N ALA A 35 41.25 9.86 8.83
CA ALA A 35 41.09 9.02 10.03
C ALA A 35 42.43 8.42 10.51
N ALA A 36 43.32 8.09 9.59
CA ALA A 36 44.67 7.59 9.93
C ALA A 36 45.54 8.66 10.62
N TYR A 37 45.40 9.96 10.27
CA TYR A 37 46.19 11.04 10.86
C TYR A 37 45.57 11.66 12.12
N ARG A 38 44.25 11.68 12.25
CA ARG A 38 43.52 12.39 13.33
C ARG A 38 42.68 11.50 14.23
N GLY A 39 42.70 10.19 13.97
CA GLY A 39 41.87 9.21 14.66
C GLY A 39 40.43 9.12 14.07
N PRO A 40 39.68 8.11 14.49
CA PRO A 40 38.31 7.88 14.03
C PRO A 40 37.39 9.01 14.50
N ASP A 41 36.82 9.75 13.55
CA ASP A 41 35.86 10.82 13.78
C ASP A 41 34.60 10.60 12.89
N GLY A 42 33.62 11.52 12.97
CA GLY A 42 32.38 11.43 12.19
C GLY A 42 32.59 11.40 10.67
N TRP A 43 33.74 11.86 10.16
CA TRP A 43 34.11 11.83 8.74
C TRP A 43 34.33 10.40 8.23
N LEU A 44 34.71 9.47 9.12
CA LEU A 44 34.87 8.06 8.77
C LEU A 44 33.51 7.43 8.38
N GLY A 45 32.42 7.82 9.06
CA GLY A 45 31.06 7.43 8.70
C GLY A 45 30.64 7.98 7.33
N GLY A 46 30.96 9.24 7.03
CA GLY A 46 30.74 9.86 5.72
C GLY A 46 31.52 9.15 4.61
N GLY A 47 32.80 8.82 4.88
CA GLY A 47 33.64 8.06 3.95
C GLY A 47 33.11 6.66 3.65
N LEU A 48 32.63 5.95 4.67
CA LEU A 48 32.00 4.65 4.50
C LEU A 48 30.71 4.72 3.64
N LEU A 49 29.89 5.73 3.87
CA LEU A 49 28.71 6.00 3.06
C LEU A 49 29.07 6.27 1.58
N LEU A 50 30.08 7.11 1.34
CA LEU A 50 30.59 7.36 0.00
C LEU A 50 31.12 6.08 -0.65
N GLY A 51 31.86 5.26 0.09
CA GLY A 51 32.35 3.96 -0.40
C GLY A 51 31.21 3.03 -0.84
N LEU A 52 30.14 2.95 -0.05
CA LEU A 52 28.95 2.17 -0.38
C LEU A 52 28.21 2.72 -1.62
N LEU A 53 28.09 4.03 -1.75
CA LEU A 53 27.50 4.69 -2.92
C LEU A 53 28.34 4.44 -4.18
N GLY A 54 29.68 4.52 -4.07
CA GLY A 54 30.60 4.22 -5.16
C GLY A 54 30.51 2.75 -5.61
N LEU A 55 30.43 1.82 -4.67
CA LEU A 55 30.24 0.41 -4.95
C LEU A 55 28.89 0.12 -5.63
N ALA A 56 27.82 0.80 -5.20
CA ALA A 56 26.51 0.70 -5.84
C ALA A 56 26.51 1.26 -7.26
N ALA A 57 27.17 2.40 -7.49
CA ALA A 57 27.34 2.97 -8.82
C ALA A 57 28.14 2.05 -9.74
N LEU A 58 29.24 1.48 -9.24
CA LEU A 58 30.06 0.52 -9.98
C LEU A 58 29.30 -0.77 -10.31
N HIS A 59 28.52 -1.28 -9.36
CA HIS A 59 27.64 -2.45 -9.58
C HIS A 59 26.64 -2.19 -10.71
N LYS A 60 26.02 -1.01 -10.76
CA LYS A 60 25.13 -0.61 -11.86
C LYS A 60 25.87 -0.42 -13.18
N ALA A 61 27.03 0.21 -13.17
CA ALA A 61 27.83 0.47 -14.37
C ALA A 61 28.35 -0.81 -15.06
N THR A 62 28.61 -1.86 -14.27
CA THR A 62 29.11 -3.16 -14.77
C THR A 62 27.98 -4.12 -15.17
N ALA A 63 26.72 -3.78 -14.89
CA ALA A 63 25.59 -4.63 -15.23
C ALA A 63 25.44 -4.75 -16.76
N ARG A 64 25.33 -5.99 -17.26
CA ARG A 64 25.09 -6.31 -18.68
C ARG A 64 24.18 -7.50 -18.76
N VAL A 65 23.31 -7.53 -19.76
CA VAL A 65 22.51 -8.70 -20.12
C VAL A 65 22.61 -8.91 -21.62
N ARG A 66 22.81 -10.15 -22.01
CA ARG A 66 22.84 -10.59 -23.40
C ARG A 66 21.95 -11.83 -23.54
N ALA A 67 21.10 -11.83 -24.52
CA ALA A 67 20.33 -12.99 -24.93
C ALA A 67 20.78 -13.40 -26.33
N ASP A 68 21.10 -14.64 -26.50
CA ASP A 68 21.54 -15.24 -27.77
C ASP A 68 20.81 -16.58 -28.03
N THR A 69 21.22 -17.32 -29.01
CA THR A 69 20.61 -18.62 -29.38
C THR A 69 20.70 -19.69 -28.28
N TYR A 70 21.65 -19.58 -27.36
CA TYR A 70 21.85 -20.55 -26.27
C TYR A 70 21.05 -20.23 -25.02
N GLY A 71 20.80 -18.91 -24.74
CA GLY A 71 20.12 -18.52 -23.54
C GLY A 71 20.30 -17.06 -23.14
N VAL A 72 20.02 -16.77 -21.88
CA VAL A 72 20.15 -15.43 -21.27
C VAL A 72 21.36 -15.39 -20.37
N HIS A 73 22.29 -14.51 -20.67
CA HIS A 73 23.51 -14.29 -19.91
C HIS A 73 23.43 -12.95 -19.17
N SER A 74 23.63 -12.95 -17.87
CA SER A 74 23.66 -11.74 -17.05
C SER A 74 24.99 -11.60 -16.30
N TRP A 75 25.59 -10.42 -16.39
CA TRP A 75 26.82 -10.07 -15.70
C TRP A 75 26.56 -8.88 -14.78
N THR A 76 27.01 -9.00 -13.53
CA THR A 76 27.07 -7.92 -12.58
C THR A 76 28.44 -7.96 -11.90
N LEU A 77 28.81 -6.94 -11.13
CA LEU A 77 30.11 -6.86 -10.44
C LEU A 77 30.44 -8.14 -9.66
N LEU A 78 29.45 -8.72 -8.97
CA LEU A 78 29.64 -9.84 -8.03
C LEU A 78 29.18 -11.19 -8.58
N ARG A 79 28.42 -11.23 -9.68
CA ARG A 79 27.80 -12.48 -10.15
C ARG A 79 27.72 -12.54 -11.68
N ARG A 80 28.03 -13.71 -12.19
CA ARG A 80 27.78 -14.09 -13.59
C ARG A 80 26.78 -15.23 -13.59
N ARG A 81 25.74 -15.13 -14.38
CA ARG A 81 24.70 -16.15 -14.51
C ARG A 81 24.39 -16.36 -15.97
N SER A 82 24.21 -17.64 -16.32
CA SER A 82 23.76 -18.09 -17.64
C SER A 82 22.57 -19.01 -17.43
N VAL A 83 21.49 -18.78 -18.16
CA VAL A 83 20.26 -19.58 -18.12
C VAL A 83 19.98 -20.01 -19.53
N ARG A 84 19.86 -21.31 -19.78
CA ARG A 84 19.50 -21.86 -21.10
C ARG A 84 18.01 -21.64 -21.35
N TRP A 85 17.62 -21.49 -22.60
CA TRP A 85 16.21 -21.34 -22.97
C TRP A 85 15.36 -22.53 -22.55
N GLY A 86 15.89 -23.76 -22.58
CA GLY A 86 15.19 -24.95 -22.11
C GLY A 86 14.89 -24.99 -20.60
N ASP A 87 15.68 -24.27 -19.79
CA ASP A 87 15.48 -24.19 -18.34
C ASP A 87 14.51 -23.05 -17.95
N LEU A 88 14.12 -22.22 -18.93
CA LEU A 88 13.23 -21.08 -18.73
C LEU A 88 11.79 -21.52 -18.96
N ALA A 89 10.94 -21.31 -17.93
CA ALA A 89 9.50 -21.52 -18.01
C ALA A 89 8.81 -20.30 -18.63
N ASP A 90 9.07 -19.10 -18.08
CA ASP A 90 8.43 -17.87 -18.53
C ASP A 90 9.27 -16.61 -18.32
N LEU A 91 9.00 -15.60 -19.18
CA LEU A 91 9.42 -14.22 -18.99
C LEU A 91 8.32 -13.45 -18.24
N ARG A 92 8.69 -12.66 -17.24
CA ARG A 92 7.75 -11.86 -16.45
C ARG A 92 8.20 -10.41 -16.39
N VAL A 93 7.27 -9.47 -16.55
CA VAL A 93 7.54 -8.05 -16.32
C VAL A 93 7.31 -7.75 -14.84
N ARG A 94 8.33 -7.20 -14.19
CA ARG A 94 8.19 -6.66 -12.82
C ARG A 94 7.89 -5.18 -12.89
N LEU A 95 6.74 -4.81 -12.40
CA LEU A 95 6.31 -3.43 -12.28
C LEU A 95 6.41 -2.95 -10.84
N LYS A 96 6.99 -1.78 -10.63
CA LYS A 96 7.03 -1.11 -9.35
C LYS A 96 6.37 0.26 -9.53
N TYR A 97 5.13 0.36 -9.07
CA TYR A 97 4.39 1.60 -9.06
C TYR A 97 4.99 2.58 -8.05
N ALA A 98 5.12 3.82 -8.46
CA ALA A 98 5.52 4.90 -7.58
C ALA A 98 4.27 5.55 -6.98
N ASN A 99 4.19 5.59 -5.63
CA ASN A 99 3.07 6.22 -4.93
C ASN A 99 3.11 7.77 -4.98
N THR A 100 4.03 8.35 -5.73
CA THR A 100 4.23 9.80 -5.80
C THR A 100 4.06 10.26 -7.24
N PRO A 101 3.27 11.31 -7.53
CA PRO A 101 3.03 11.78 -8.89
C PRO A 101 4.29 12.22 -9.65
N ARG A 102 5.42 12.37 -8.95
CA ARG A 102 6.72 12.76 -9.53
C ARG A 102 7.67 11.59 -9.80
N VAL A 103 7.34 10.39 -9.37
CA VAL A 103 8.23 9.22 -9.56
C VAL A 103 7.56 8.28 -10.55
N GLN A 104 8.22 8.07 -11.68
CA GLN A 104 7.75 7.21 -12.76
C GLN A 104 7.80 5.74 -12.37
N ASP A 105 6.90 4.95 -12.90
CA ASP A 105 6.85 3.51 -12.68
C ASP A 105 8.10 2.84 -13.24
N THR A 106 8.67 1.93 -12.46
CA THR A 106 9.86 1.20 -12.89
C THR A 106 9.46 -0.17 -13.42
N ARG A 107 9.81 -0.45 -14.68
CA ARG A 107 9.63 -1.75 -15.34
C ARG A 107 10.96 -2.51 -15.39
N GLY A 108 10.92 -3.82 -15.26
CA GLY A 108 12.10 -4.69 -15.36
C GLY A 108 11.71 -6.11 -15.71
N ILE A 109 12.63 -6.90 -16.27
CA ILE A 109 12.39 -8.28 -16.66
C ILE A 109 12.86 -9.22 -15.56
N SER A 110 12.07 -10.24 -15.27
CA SER A 110 12.43 -11.38 -14.43
C SER A 110 12.15 -12.68 -15.16
N LEU A 111 13.02 -13.65 -14.96
CA LEU A 111 12.91 -14.99 -15.50
C LEU A 111 12.30 -15.92 -14.45
N LEU A 112 11.34 -16.72 -14.84
CA LEU A 112 10.88 -17.87 -14.07
C LEU A 112 11.52 -19.12 -14.65
N LEU A 113 12.28 -19.84 -13.84
CA LEU A 113 12.87 -21.10 -14.27
C LEU A 113 11.90 -22.26 -14.01
N ARG A 114 12.04 -23.36 -14.75
CA ARG A 114 11.22 -24.58 -14.58
C ARG A 114 11.35 -25.22 -13.21
N ASP A 115 12.45 -24.99 -12.49
CA ASP A 115 12.64 -25.41 -11.09
C ASP A 115 11.91 -24.50 -10.07
N GLY A 116 11.12 -23.53 -10.55
CA GLY A 116 10.37 -22.57 -9.72
C GLY A 116 11.21 -21.39 -9.22
N ARG A 117 12.53 -21.36 -9.44
CA ARG A 117 13.36 -20.23 -9.04
C ARG A 117 13.09 -19.01 -9.90
N LYS A 118 13.09 -17.84 -9.27
CA LYS A 118 12.87 -16.54 -9.92
C LYS A 118 14.20 -15.78 -10.01
N LEU A 119 14.61 -15.42 -11.21
CA LEU A 119 15.83 -14.65 -11.47
C LEU A 119 15.46 -13.25 -11.96
N LEU A 120 15.83 -12.21 -11.22
CA LEU A 120 15.68 -10.83 -11.67
C LEU A 120 16.87 -10.46 -12.56
N LEU A 121 16.59 -10.01 -13.78
CA LEU A 121 17.61 -9.45 -14.65
C LEU A 121 17.97 -8.01 -14.21
N PRO A 122 19.26 -7.63 -14.22
CA PRO A 122 19.66 -6.27 -13.92
C PRO A 122 19.23 -5.27 -14.99
N LEU A 123 19.05 -5.72 -16.22
CA LEU A 123 18.62 -4.97 -17.42
C LEU A 123 17.75 -5.87 -18.32
N PRO A 124 16.88 -5.31 -19.20
CA PRO A 124 16.56 -3.89 -19.32
C PRO A 124 15.71 -3.39 -18.15
N ARG A 125 15.79 -2.07 -17.91
CA ARG A 125 14.93 -1.37 -16.97
C ARG A 125 14.42 -0.09 -17.63
N SER A 126 13.15 0.18 -17.47
CA SER A 126 12.53 1.43 -17.84
C SER A 126 12.04 2.18 -16.59
N TRP A 127 12.02 3.50 -16.66
CA TRP A 127 11.48 4.42 -15.65
C TRP A 127 10.21 5.08 -16.15
N SER A 128 9.75 4.72 -17.36
CA SER A 128 8.51 5.18 -17.96
C SER A 128 7.61 4.01 -18.26
N TYR A 129 6.29 4.24 -18.20
CA TYR A 129 5.31 3.22 -18.59
C TYR A 129 5.32 3.00 -20.10
N ASP A 130 5.44 4.06 -20.91
CA ASP A 130 5.56 4.00 -22.36
C ASP A 130 7.02 4.21 -22.78
N ASP A 131 7.80 3.15 -22.75
CA ASP A 131 9.18 3.13 -23.22
C ASP A 131 9.30 2.13 -24.38
N PRO A 132 9.29 2.62 -25.63
CA PRO A 132 9.32 1.76 -26.82
C PRO A 132 10.62 0.95 -26.91
N ASP A 133 11.73 1.43 -26.36
CA ASP A 133 13.00 0.71 -26.31
C ASP A 133 12.95 -0.48 -25.35
N PHE A 134 12.26 -0.32 -24.23
CA PHE A 134 12.01 -1.43 -23.30
C PHE A 134 11.11 -2.49 -23.94
N ASP A 135 10.03 -2.09 -24.59
CA ASP A 135 9.06 -3.00 -25.20
C ASP A 135 9.67 -3.74 -26.38
N ALA A 136 10.44 -3.05 -27.23
CA ALA A 136 11.18 -3.69 -28.32
C ALA A 136 12.18 -4.74 -27.81
N LYS A 137 12.89 -4.48 -26.72
CA LYS A 137 13.78 -5.44 -26.08
C LYS A 137 13.02 -6.62 -25.49
N LEU A 138 11.89 -6.37 -24.81
CA LEU A 138 11.03 -7.41 -24.26
C LEU A 138 10.51 -8.34 -25.36
N ASP A 139 10.04 -7.78 -26.46
CA ASP A 139 9.56 -8.56 -27.61
C ASP A 139 10.68 -9.38 -28.27
N ALA A 140 11.88 -8.84 -28.36
CA ALA A 140 13.04 -9.57 -28.84
C ALA A 140 13.42 -10.74 -27.90
N PHE A 141 13.36 -10.57 -26.57
CA PHE A 141 13.54 -11.66 -25.61
C PHE A 141 12.46 -12.75 -25.78
N ARG A 142 11.19 -12.34 -26.01
CA ARG A 142 10.08 -13.27 -26.26
C ARG A 142 10.29 -14.06 -27.57
N ALA A 143 10.69 -13.36 -28.63
CA ALA A 143 10.95 -13.99 -29.91
C ALA A 143 12.05 -15.07 -29.81
N LEU A 144 13.15 -14.77 -29.12
CA LEU A 144 14.22 -15.74 -28.87
C LEU A 144 13.75 -16.89 -27.98
N HIS A 145 12.93 -16.62 -26.94
CA HIS A 145 12.39 -17.68 -26.08
C HIS A 145 11.43 -18.61 -26.85
N ARG A 146 10.59 -18.07 -27.74
CA ARG A 146 9.71 -18.88 -28.59
C ARG A 146 10.49 -19.69 -29.61
N LEU A 147 11.60 -19.16 -30.11
CA LEU A 147 12.40 -19.82 -31.14
C LEU A 147 13.26 -20.95 -30.56
N HIS A 148 13.83 -20.78 -29.36
CA HIS A 148 14.83 -21.68 -28.77
C HIS A 148 14.39 -22.38 -27.48
N GLY A 149 13.19 -22.06 -26.97
CA GLY A 149 12.62 -22.63 -25.76
C GLY A 149 11.15 -23.02 -25.96
N THR A 150 10.51 -23.37 -24.86
CA THR A 150 9.07 -23.71 -24.84
C THR A 150 8.42 -22.90 -23.71
N PRO A 151 7.90 -21.69 -23.99
CA PRO A 151 7.22 -20.90 -23.00
C PRO A 151 5.96 -21.60 -22.48
N GLU A 152 5.70 -21.51 -21.19
CA GLU A 152 4.51 -22.10 -20.54
C GLU A 152 3.28 -21.19 -20.70
N SER A 153 3.48 -19.91 -21.00
CA SER A 153 2.41 -18.92 -21.10
C SER A 153 2.49 -18.14 -22.43
N ASP A 154 1.36 -17.99 -23.11
CA ASP A 154 1.26 -17.18 -24.34
C ASP A 154 1.37 -15.68 -24.08
N HIS A 155 1.04 -15.22 -22.88
CA HIS A 155 1.16 -13.83 -22.47
C HIS A 155 2.35 -13.63 -21.52
N VAL A 156 2.84 -12.39 -21.41
CA VAL A 156 3.88 -12.03 -20.44
C VAL A 156 3.23 -11.60 -19.13
N PRO A 157 3.32 -12.41 -18.05
CA PRO A 157 2.75 -12.02 -16.77
C PRO A 157 3.41 -10.77 -16.22
N VAL A 158 2.58 -9.79 -15.81
CA VAL A 158 3.05 -8.58 -15.11
C VAL A 158 2.90 -8.78 -13.61
N VAL A 159 4.01 -8.73 -12.88
CA VAL A 159 4.06 -8.95 -11.44
C VAL A 159 4.37 -7.65 -10.72
N SER A 160 3.42 -7.14 -9.95
CA SER A 160 3.56 -5.95 -9.13
C SER A 160 3.25 -6.24 -7.65
N TYR A 161 3.34 -5.23 -6.78
CA TYR A 161 2.91 -5.37 -5.38
C TYR A 161 1.39 -5.56 -5.23
N ARG A 162 0.60 -5.20 -6.26
CA ARG A 162 -0.85 -5.39 -6.32
C ARG A 162 -1.24 -6.81 -6.75
N THR A 163 -0.34 -7.53 -7.43
CA THR A 163 -0.61 -8.87 -7.95
C THR A 163 -0.30 -9.97 -6.94
N ALA A 164 -0.88 -11.14 -7.18
CA ALA A 164 -0.75 -12.31 -6.31
C ALA A 164 0.70 -12.77 -6.12
N GLY A 165 1.58 -12.53 -7.11
CA GLY A 165 2.96 -13.04 -7.13
C GLY A 165 3.97 -12.27 -6.27
N ARG A 166 3.63 -11.11 -5.63
CA ARG A 166 4.64 -10.24 -5.01
C ARG A 166 4.23 -9.62 -3.67
N GLY A 167 5.23 -9.25 -2.88
CA GLY A 167 5.10 -8.30 -1.75
C GLY A 167 4.72 -8.92 -0.41
N TRP A 168 4.27 -10.17 -0.35
CA TRP A 168 3.81 -10.78 0.89
C TRP A 168 4.91 -10.96 1.95
N ALA A 169 6.15 -11.29 1.53
CA ALA A 169 7.26 -11.52 2.46
C ALA A 169 7.65 -10.24 3.22
N GLY A 170 7.71 -9.09 2.52
CA GLY A 170 7.96 -7.80 3.17
C GLY A 170 6.82 -7.40 4.12
N SER A 171 5.57 -7.67 3.73
CA SER A 171 4.41 -7.44 4.60
C SER A 171 4.44 -8.35 5.84
N LEU A 172 4.86 -9.61 5.69
CA LEU A 172 5.02 -10.53 6.82
C LEU A 172 6.12 -10.06 7.77
N ALA A 173 7.29 -9.69 7.23
CA ALA A 173 8.41 -9.18 8.04
C ALA A 173 8.01 -7.91 8.82
N LEU A 174 7.33 -6.96 8.17
CA LEU A 174 6.83 -5.75 8.83
C LEU A 174 5.79 -6.09 9.90
N CYS A 175 4.87 -7.02 9.63
CA CYS A 175 3.88 -7.48 10.60
C CYS A 175 4.57 -8.05 11.85
N LEU A 176 5.54 -8.94 11.68
CA LEU A 176 6.28 -9.56 12.79
C LEU A 176 7.09 -8.52 13.59
N LEU A 177 7.71 -7.55 12.91
CA LEU A 177 8.43 -6.46 13.58
C LEU A 177 7.51 -5.60 14.43
N LEU A 178 6.34 -5.22 13.90
CA LEU A 178 5.35 -4.43 14.63
C LEU A 178 4.74 -5.22 15.79
N LEU A 179 4.47 -6.52 15.62
CA LEU A 179 4.01 -7.38 16.71
C LEU A 179 5.08 -7.54 17.80
N GLY A 180 6.36 -7.66 17.41
CA GLY A 180 7.47 -7.67 18.35
C GLY A 180 7.56 -6.37 19.15
N GLY A 181 7.41 -5.23 18.47
CA GLY A 181 7.35 -3.90 19.12
C GLY A 181 6.16 -3.76 20.06
N ALA A 182 4.98 -4.23 19.64
CA ALA A 182 3.78 -4.26 20.49
C ALA A 182 3.98 -5.11 21.75
N GLY A 183 4.54 -6.31 21.59
CA GLY A 183 4.85 -7.21 22.70
C GLY A 183 5.88 -6.61 23.68
N LEU A 184 6.93 -5.99 23.15
CA LEU A 184 7.94 -5.32 23.96
C LEU A 184 7.34 -4.14 24.74
N ALA A 185 6.57 -3.26 24.09
CA ALA A 185 5.90 -2.16 24.77
C ALA A 185 4.94 -2.66 25.86
N ALA A 186 4.12 -3.67 25.55
CA ALA A 186 3.21 -4.28 26.51
C ALA A 186 3.94 -4.91 27.72
N TRP A 187 5.13 -5.46 27.52
CA TRP A 187 5.94 -6.03 28.59
C TRP A 187 6.34 -4.99 29.65
N PHE A 188 6.55 -3.73 29.23
CA PHE A 188 6.93 -2.66 30.16
C PHE A 188 5.74 -2.01 30.87
N VAL A 189 4.50 -2.23 30.44
CA VAL A 189 3.31 -1.61 31.06
C VAL A 189 3.18 -1.94 32.56
N PRO A 190 3.30 -3.22 33.02
CA PRO A 190 3.15 -3.52 34.43
C PRO A 190 4.22 -2.87 35.31
N SER A 191 5.47 -2.81 34.84
CA SER A 191 6.59 -2.18 35.58
C SER A 191 6.39 -0.67 35.69
N ALA A 192 5.97 0.00 34.60
CA ALA A 192 5.63 1.43 34.62
C ALA A 192 4.48 1.72 35.58
N ALA A 193 3.40 0.90 35.55
CA ALA A 193 2.27 1.05 36.44
C ALA A 193 2.62 0.81 37.92
N SER A 194 3.51 -0.12 38.23
CA SER A 194 4.00 -0.32 39.60
C SER A 194 4.86 0.86 40.05
N GLY A 195 5.72 1.40 39.17
CA GLY A 195 6.52 2.59 39.41
C GLY A 195 5.66 3.82 39.68
N GLU A 196 4.60 4.05 38.87
CA GLU A 196 3.65 5.15 39.09
C GLU A 196 2.92 5.04 40.42
N ARG A 197 2.49 3.84 40.82
CA ARG A 197 1.82 3.62 42.12
C ARG A 197 2.79 3.87 43.27
N ALA A 198 4.02 3.35 43.18
CA ALA A 198 5.06 3.57 44.19
C ALA A 198 5.40 5.07 44.33
N TRP A 199 5.54 5.80 43.22
CA TRP A 199 5.73 7.26 43.23
C TRP A 199 4.59 8.01 43.93
N ARG A 200 3.32 7.68 43.62
CA ARG A 200 2.15 8.33 44.24
C ARG A 200 2.01 8.03 45.74
N SER A 201 2.54 6.91 46.20
CA SER A 201 2.51 6.50 47.62
C SER A 201 3.79 6.87 48.37
N ALA A 202 4.81 7.40 47.69
CA ALA A 202 6.08 7.74 48.31
C ALA A 202 5.92 8.92 49.29
N THR A 203 6.48 8.78 50.49
CA THR A 203 6.47 9.78 51.56
C THR A 203 7.82 10.47 51.64
N PRO A 204 7.89 11.75 52.10
CA PRO A 204 9.17 12.42 52.33
C PRO A 204 10.06 11.64 53.32
N CYS A 205 11.34 11.59 53.05
CA CYS A 205 12.30 11.04 53.99
C CYS A 205 12.38 11.88 55.27
N THR A 206 12.05 11.30 56.43
CA THR A 206 12.14 11.98 57.72
C THR A 206 13.41 11.56 58.45
N ALA A 207 14.10 12.55 59.05
CA ALA A 207 15.29 12.28 59.88
C ALA A 207 14.87 11.46 61.12
N GLY A 208 15.30 10.19 61.16
CA GLY A 208 15.07 9.29 62.30
C GLY A 208 14.23 8.04 62.01
N THR A 209 13.59 7.92 60.86
CA THR A 209 13.02 6.63 60.40
C THR A 209 14.19 5.80 59.87
N PRO A 210 14.47 4.59 60.43
CA PRO A 210 15.40 3.70 59.78
C PRO A 210 14.83 3.43 58.39
N ALA A 211 15.48 3.99 57.35
CA ALA A 211 15.12 3.73 55.99
C ALA A 211 15.40 2.25 55.76
N ALA A 212 14.36 1.46 55.71
CA ALA A 212 14.47 0.05 55.30
C ALA A 212 14.97 -0.02 53.86
N ASP A 213 14.75 1.08 53.10
CA ASP A 213 15.31 1.27 51.77
C ASP A 213 15.31 2.79 51.45
N PRO A 214 16.49 3.45 51.38
CA PRO A 214 16.59 4.89 51.12
C PRO A 214 16.03 5.27 49.75
N ASP A 215 15.85 4.30 48.86
CA ASP A 215 15.32 4.52 47.52
C ASP A 215 13.77 4.59 47.45
N GLU A 216 13.07 4.32 48.55
CA GLU A 216 11.60 4.33 48.58
C GLU A 216 10.98 5.65 49.04
N CYS A 217 11.73 6.54 49.68
CA CYS A 217 11.24 7.83 50.13
C CYS A 217 11.67 8.99 49.21
N LEU A 218 10.97 10.14 49.31
CA LEU A 218 11.27 11.33 48.54
C LEU A 218 12.34 12.17 49.23
N THR A 219 13.47 12.34 48.54
CA THR A 219 14.54 13.22 49.01
C THR A 219 14.44 14.57 48.34
N THR A 220 14.41 15.66 49.11
CA THR A 220 14.43 17.04 48.62
C THR A 220 15.85 17.61 48.74
N LEU A 221 16.43 18.04 47.63
CA LEU A 221 17.73 18.65 47.55
C LEU A 221 17.62 20.07 47.03
N THR A 222 18.28 21.02 47.72
CA THR A 222 18.33 22.41 47.23
C THR A 222 19.53 22.60 46.32
N ALA A 223 19.31 23.31 45.22
CA ALA A 223 20.34 23.59 44.22
C ALA A 223 20.18 25.02 43.67
N VAL A 224 21.27 25.59 43.17
CA VAL A 224 21.23 26.87 42.47
C VAL A 224 21.63 26.66 41.03
N ILE A 225 20.86 27.22 40.10
CA ILE A 225 21.11 27.10 38.67
C ILE A 225 22.27 28.01 38.26
N ALA A 226 23.35 27.47 37.76
CA ALA A 226 24.50 28.21 37.25
C ALA A 226 24.23 28.77 35.84
N ARG A 227 23.65 27.95 34.95
CA ARG A 227 23.27 28.34 33.61
C ARG A 227 22.20 27.41 33.06
N THR A 228 21.45 27.91 32.08
CA THR A 228 20.47 27.13 31.31
C THR A 228 20.90 27.04 29.85
N ASP A 229 20.73 25.88 29.24
CA ASP A 229 20.97 25.68 27.82
C ASP A 229 19.68 25.19 27.16
N ALA A 230 18.94 26.14 26.59
CA ALA A 230 17.69 25.89 25.91
C ALA A 230 17.91 25.77 24.40
N THR A 231 18.36 24.61 23.94
CA THR A 231 18.55 24.36 22.51
C THR A 231 17.26 23.89 21.85
N TRP A 232 16.81 24.63 20.84
CA TRP A 232 15.61 24.30 20.05
C TRP A 232 15.96 23.37 18.88
N SER A 233 16.43 22.17 19.18
CA SER A 233 16.73 21.16 18.18
C SER A 233 16.14 19.80 18.59
N ARG A 234 15.45 19.14 17.64
CA ARG A 234 14.90 17.79 17.87
C ARG A 234 15.95 16.72 18.24
N SER A 235 17.23 17.01 18.05
CA SER A 235 18.34 16.08 18.30
C SER A 235 19.24 16.46 19.45
N LYS A 236 19.01 17.60 20.14
CA LYS A 236 19.82 18.03 21.26
C LYS A 236 18.94 18.21 22.51
N SER A 237 19.33 17.58 23.61
CA SER A 237 18.72 17.78 24.92
C SER A 237 19.05 19.17 25.44
N SER A 238 18.10 19.83 26.07
CA SER A 238 18.32 21.06 26.85
C SER A 238 18.76 20.69 28.25
N TRP A 239 19.55 21.55 28.90
CA TRP A 239 20.20 21.24 30.15
C TRP A 239 20.05 22.39 31.17
N LEU A 240 19.85 22.02 32.43
CA LEU A 240 20.09 22.88 33.60
C LEU A 240 21.46 22.48 34.20
N TYR A 241 22.32 23.46 34.40
CA TYR A 241 23.62 23.28 35.06
C TYR A 241 23.55 23.88 36.45
N PHE A 242 24.06 23.17 37.44
CA PHE A 242 24.03 23.61 38.83
C PHE A 242 25.39 24.16 39.27
N VAL A 243 25.35 25.11 40.25
CA VAL A 243 26.55 25.72 40.81
C VAL A 243 27.39 24.63 41.52
N ASP A 244 28.70 24.68 41.36
CA ASP A 244 29.67 23.72 41.91
C ASP A 244 29.42 22.23 41.56
N GLY A 245 28.54 21.98 40.56
CA GLY A 245 28.17 20.61 40.18
C GLY A 245 27.38 19.86 41.25
N ARG A 246 26.72 20.54 42.19
CA ARG A 246 25.96 19.93 43.29
C ARG A 246 24.46 20.19 43.15
N PRO A 247 23.59 19.20 43.40
CA PRO A 247 23.85 17.79 43.77
C PRO A 247 24.32 16.95 42.58
N MET A 248 24.27 17.50 41.36
CA MET A 248 24.72 16.89 40.08
C MET A 248 25.23 18.00 39.16
N ASP A 249 26.10 17.66 38.21
CA ASP A 249 26.67 18.65 37.28
C ASP A 249 25.59 19.29 36.38
N ARG A 250 24.67 18.48 35.87
CA ARG A 250 23.60 18.93 34.96
C ARG A 250 22.42 17.99 34.98
N LEU A 251 21.25 18.55 34.68
CA LEU A 251 19.98 17.84 34.53
C LEU A 251 19.43 18.02 33.10
N ALA A 252 19.10 16.91 32.44
CA ALA A 252 18.43 16.96 31.13
C ALA A 252 16.96 17.35 31.32
N VAL A 253 16.52 18.38 30.60
CA VAL A 253 15.15 18.89 30.66
C VAL A 253 14.62 19.14 29.23
N SER A 254 13.31 19.36 29.10
CA SER A 254 12.77 19.84 27.82
C SER A 254 13.23 21.27 27.50
N SER A 255 13.17 21.69 26.25
CA SER A 255 13.48 23.07 25.84
C SER A 255 12.62 24.08 26.61
N ASP A 256 11.35 23.76 26.85
CA ASP A 256 10.44 24.63 27.58
C ASP A 256 10.76 24.62 29.07
N GLY A 257 11.14 23.47 29.63
CA GLY A 257 11.64 23.37 31.01
C GLY A 257 12.90 24.21 31.24
N ALA A 258 13.86 24.20 30.30
CA ALA A 258 15.06 25.02 30.41
C ALA A 258 14.79 26.54 30.35
N LYS A 259 13.73 26.96 29.67
CA LYS A 259 13.30 28.40 29.59
C LYS A 259 12.53 28.90 30.80
N MET A 260 12.04 27.96 31.63
CA MET A 260 11.29 28.34 32.84
C MET A 260 12.19 28.88 33.96
N PHE A 261 13.48 28.58 33.89
CA PHE A 261 14.43 28.93 34.95
C PHE A 261 15.53 29.84 34.41
N GLU A 262 16.00 30.72 35.27
CA GLU A 262 17.10 31.67 34.99
C GLU A 262 18.35 31.32 35.79
N PRO A 263 19.57 31.69 35.29
CA PRO A 263 20.80 31.59 36.09
C PRO A 263 20.66 32.36 37.39
N GLY A 264 21.00 31.72 38.53
CA GLY A 264 20.84 32.28 39.86
C GLY A 264 19.60 31.82 40.60
N ASP A 265 18.63 31.18 39.92
CA ASP A 265 17.43 30.67 40.59
C ASP A 265 17.79 29.57 41.60
N SER A 266 17.23 29.69 42.81
CA SER A 266 17.25 28.63 43.81
C SER A 266 16.11 27.67 43.53
N VAL A 267 16.40 26.37 43.38
CA VAL A 267 15.42 25.34 43.08
C VAL A 267 15.50 24.20 44.09
N GLU A 268 14.36 23.60 44.37
CA GLU A 268 14.25 22.32 45.07
C GLU A 268 14.09 21.19 44.08
N LEU A 269 14.99 20.19 44.17
CA LEU A 269 14.94 18.98 43.36
C LEU A 269 14.35 17.86 44.19
N THR A 270 13.20 17.33 43.73
CA THR A 270 12.63 16.12 44.34
C THR A 270 13.21 14.92 43.63
N VAL A 271 13.99 14.14 44.38
CA VAL A 271 14.68 12.92 43.91
C VAL A 271 13.95 11.69 44.45
N TRP A 272 13.74 10.72 43.60
CA TRP A 272 13.18 9.41 43.91
C TRP A 272 13.91 8.32 43.12
N ARG A 273 14.43 7.32 43.84
CA ARG A 273 15.23 6.24 43.24
C ARG A 273 16.38 6.76 42.37
N ASP A 274 17.17 7.70 42.93
CA ASP A 274 18.28 8.37 42.27
C ASP A 274 17.94 9.16 40.99
N GLU A 275 16.66 9.32 40.67
CA GLU A 275 16.19 10.14 39.54
C GLU A 275 15.50 11.40 40.02
N VAL A 276 15.85 12.55 39.44
CA VAL A 276 15.12 13.80 39.67
C VAL A 276 13.74 13.69 38.98
N ARG A 277 12.69 13.85 39.74
CA ARG A 277 11.30 13.79 39.26
C ARG A 277 10.67 15.16 39.08
N GLU A 278 11.01 16.09 39.94
CA GLU A 278 10.43 17.42 39.94
C GLU A 278 11.48 18.46 40.28
N VAL A 279 11.40 19.64 39.63
CA VAL A 279 12.22 20.82 39.88
C VAL A 279 11.27 21.94 40.25
N VAL A 280 11.33 22.38 41.48
CA VAL A 280 10.46 23.44 42.04
C VAL A 280 11.30 24.68 42.24
N GLY A 281 11.03 25.75 41.50
CA GLY A 281 11.57 27.08 41.70
C GLY A 281 10.53 28.00 42.35
N GLU A 282 10.90 29.23 42.67
CA GLU A 282 9.99 30.19 43.30
C GLU A 282 8.72 30.48 42.50
N ARG A 283 8.81 30.46 41.17
CA ARG A 283 7.72 30.83 40.25
C ARG A 283 7.23 29.67 39.38
N HIS A 284 8.03 28.63 39.17
CA HIS A 284 7.76 27.58 38.22
C HIS A 284 8.02 26.22 38.84
N VAL A 285 7.16 25.26 38.46
CA VAL A 285 7.33 23.84 38.79
C VAL A 285 7.47 23.07 37.48
N TYR A 286 8.59 22.38 37.30
CA TYR A 286 8.86 21.54 36.16
C TYR A 286 8.91 20.08 36.58
N ARG A 287 8.02 19.28 35.98
CA ARG A 287 8.00 17.82 36.18
C ARG A 287 8.68 17.12 35.03
N LEU A 288 9.66 16.27 35.35
CA LEU A 288 10.30 15.47 34.33
C LEU A 288 9.30 14.46 33.78
N HIS A 289 9.25 14.39 32.44
CA HIS A 289 8.37 13.45 31.76
C HIS A 289 8.92 12.02 31.90
N VAL A 290 8.20 11.18 32.61
CA VAL A 290 8.43 9.74 32.68
C VAL A 290 7.29 9.07 31.95
N PRO A 291 7.56 8.17 30.99
CA PRO A 291 6.50 7.51 30.25
C PRO A 291 5.50 6.82 31.18
N ALA A 292 4.25 7.26 31.12
CA ALA A 292 3.19 6.67 31.92
C ALA A 292 2.80 5.28 31.41
N SER A 293 2.27 4.44 32.29
CA SER A 293 1.79 3.11 31.91
C SER A 293 0.74 3.14 30.80
N GLY A 294 -0.13 4.16 30.79
CA GLY A 294 -1.12 4.41 29.72
C GLY A 294 -0.47 4.74 28.38
N GLU A 295 0.61 5.54 28.38
CA GLU A 295 1.34 5.87 27.14
C GLU A 295 1.97 4.64 26.52
N LEU A 296 2.61 3.78 27.33
CA LEU A 296 3.19 2.53 26.86
C LEU A 296 2.11 1.56 26.33
N ALA A 297 0.95 1.49 26.99
CA ALA A 297 -0.18 0.71 26.53
C ALA A 297 -0.72 1.21 25.18
N VAL A 298 -0.79 2.53 24.97
CA VAL A 298 -1.14 3.13 23.68
C VAL A 298 -0.12 2.79 22.60
N VAL A 299 1.17 2.89 22.90
CA VAL A 299 2.23 2.51 21.95
C VAL A 299 2.10 1.04 21.54
N ALA A 300 1.85 0.14 22.51
CA ALA A 300 1.59 -1.27 22.24
C ALA A 300 0.36 -1.46 21.33
N ALA A 301 -0.74 -0.78 21.63
CA ALA A 301 -1.98 -0.84 20.84
C ALA A 301 -1.81 -0.28 19.43
N VAL A 302 -1.08 0.83 19.27
CA VAL A 302 -0.77 1.41 17.94
C VAL A 302 0.08 0.45 17.11
N CYS A 303 1.12 -0.16 17.69
CA CYS A 303 1.94 -1.15 17.01
C CYS A 303 1.12 -2.37 16.58
N LEU A 304 0.23 -2.86 17.45
CA LEU A 304 -0.69 -3.98 17.16
C LEU A 304 -1.64 -3.65 16.01
N LEU A 305 -2.27 -2.49 16.04
CA LEU A 305 -3.18 -2.01 14.97
C LEU A 305 -2.42 -1.79 13.66
N ALA A 306 -1.23 -1.19 13.72
CA ALA A 306 -0.39 -0.99 12.55
C ALA A 306 0.04 -2.33 11.92
N ALA A 307 0.26 -3.38 12.71
CA ALA A 307 0.54 -4.73 12.22
C ALA A 307 -0.64 -5.35 11.47
N GLY A 308 -1.87 -4.93 11.75
CA GLY A 308 -3.09 -5.45 11.13
C GLY A 308 -3.15 -5.23 9.62
N HIS A 309 -2.68 -4.09 9.11
CA HIS A 309 -2.69 -3.83 7.67
C HIS A 309 -1.73 -4.75 6.87
N PRO A 310 -0.44 -4.89 7.20
CA PRO A 310 0.42 -5.87 6.54
C PRO A 310 -0.05 -7.32 6.76
N ALA A 311 -0.66 -7.65 7.92
CA ALA A 311 -1.29 -8.95 8.15
C ALA A 311 -2.44 -9.21 7.17
N ALA A 312 -3.31 -8.23 6.94
CA ALA A 312 -4.41 -8.33 5.98
C ALA A 312 -3.88 -8.59 4.55
N ARG A 313 -2.79 -7.95 4.14
CA ARG A 313 -2.14 -8.22 2.83
C ARG A 313 -1.62 -9.65 2.72
N VAL A 314 -1.00 -10.17 3.77
CA VAL A 314 -0.56 -11.58 3.81
C VAL A 314 -1.76 -12.51 3.74
N LEU A 315 -2.82 -12.22 4.48
CA LEU A 315 -4.06 -13.00 4.51
C LEU A 315 -4.73 -13.04 3.13
N LEU A 316 -4.87 -11.90 2.46
CA LEU A 316 -5.40 -11.83 1.08
C LEU A 316 -4.54 -12.65 0.11
N ARG A 317 -3.21 -12.62 0.26
CA ARG A 317 -2.30 -13.46 -0.53
C ARG A 317 -2.49 -14.95 -0.25
N LEU A 318 -2.66 -15.33 1.01
CA LEU A 318 -2.91 -16.74 1.37
C LEU A 318 -4.25 -17.24 0.83
N ARG A 319 -5.27 -16.38 0.87
CA ARG A 319 -6.59 -16.67 0.30
C ARG A 319 -6.54 -16.78 -1.23
N GLY A 320 -5.71 -15.95 -1.89
CA GLY A 320 -5.51 -15.95 -3.33
C GLY A 320 -4.45 -16.94 -3.85
N ARG A 321 -4.02 -17.94 -3.08
CA ARG A 321 -2.94 -18.89 -3.49
C ARG A 321 -3.22 -19.65 -4.79
N ARG A 322 -4.49 -19.85 -5.14
CA ARG A 322 -4.89 -20.55 -6.37
C ARG A 322 -4.96 -19.64 -7.60
N LEU A 323 -4.81 -18.32 -7.39
CA LEU A 323 -4.84 -17.36 -8.47
C LEU A 323 -3.48 -17.31 -9.18
N PRO A 324 -3.44 -17.06 -10.50
CA PRO A 324 -2.21 -16.78 -11.23
C PRO A 324 -1.42 -15.62 -10.59
N ASP A 325 -0.10 -15.64 -10.73
CA ASP A 325 0.80 -14.66 -10.11
C ASP A 325 0.58 -13.22 -10.63
N ASP A 326 0.02 -13.07 -11.80
CA ASP A 326 -0.27 -11.81 -12.48
C ASP A 326 -1.69 -11.27 -12.20
N GLU A 327 -2.55 -12.05 -11.56
CA GLU A 327 -3.86 -11.55 -11.14
C GLU A 327 -3.76 -10.53 -10.02
N VAL A 328 -4.62 -9.50 -10.09
CA VAL A 328 -4.69 -8.43 -9.11
C VAL A 328 -5.48 -8.89 -7.88
N LEU A 329 -4.86 -8.76 -6.70
CA LEU A 329 -5.52 -9.07 -5.44
C LEU A 329 -6.52 -7.97 -5.07
N PRO A 330 -7.59 -8.31 -4.33
CA PRO A 330 -8.50 -7.32 -3.77
C PRO A 330 -7.76 -6.29 -2.92
N SER A 331 -8.29 -5.08 -2.85
CA SER A 331 -7.72 -4.02 -2.01
C SER A 331 -7.82 -4.38 -0.53
N ALA A 332 -6.78 -4.07 0.25
CA ALA A 332 -6.78 -4.21 1.71
C ALA A 332 -7.43 -3.00 2.44
N LEU A 333 -7.97 -2.01 1.71
CA LEU A 333 -8.60 -0.81 2.30
C LEU A 333 -9.76 -1.12 3.27
N PRO A 334 -10.66 -2.09 3.01
CA PRO A 334 -11.70 -2.43 3.98
C PRO A 334 -11.13 -2.85 5.34
N PHE A 335 -10.00 -3.58 5.35
CA PHE A 335 -9.32 -3.93 6.59
C PHE A 335 -8.68 -2.70 7.27
N ALA A 336 -8.14 -1.75 6.49
CA ALA A 336 -7.63 -0.50 7.06
C ALA A 336 -8.76 0.29 7.72
N GLY A 337 -9.94 0.39 7.11
CA GLY A 337 -11.14 1.00 7.71
C GLY A 337 -11.55 0.31 9.01
N ALA A 338 -11.56 -1.03 9.05
CA ALA A 338 -11.85 -1.80 10.28
C ALA A 338 -10.83 -1.53 11.39
N LEU A 339 -9.54 -1.40 11.05
CA LEU A 339 -8.47 -1.06 12.01
C LEU A 339 -8.62 0.35 12.56
N VAL A 340 -8.97 1.33 11.72
CA VAL A 340 -9.26 2.71 12.17
C VAL A 340 -10.47 2.72 13.11
N GLY A 341 -11.56 2.02 12.75
CA GLY A 341 -12.72 1.88 13.63
C GLY A 341 -12.36 1.22 14.98
N THR A 342 -11.47 0.23 14.97
CA THR A 342 -10.95 -0.40 16.19
C THR A 342 -10.11 0.58 17.02
N ALA A 343 -9.27 1.41 16.37
CA ALA A 343 -8.43 2.40 17.05
C ALA A 343 -9.23 3.40 17.88
N LEU A 344 -10.40 3.83 17.38
CA LEU A 344 -11.24 4.84 18.04
C LEU A 344 -11.68 4.45 19.46
N TRP A 345 -11.88 3.17 19.73
CA TRP A 345 -12.26 2.71 21.06
C TRP A 345 -11.09 2.09 21.84
N LEU A 346 -10.16 1.41 21.15
CA LEU A 346 -9.08 0.68 21.80
C LEU A 346 -8.00 1.61 22.38
N LEU A 347 -7.65 2.70 21.67
CA LEU A 347 -6.60 3.60 22.14
C LEU A 347 -7.01 4.35 23.42
N PRO A 348 -8.22 4.95 23.53
CA PRO A 348 -8.66 5.53 24.80
C PRO A 348 -8.76 4.50 25.93
N LEU A 349 -9.26 3.30 25.63
CA LEU A 349 -9.33 2.24 26.63
C LEU A 349 -7.94 1.84 27.14
N ALA A 350 -6.96 1.64 26.24
CA ALA A 350 -5.58 1.31 26.59
C ALA A 350 -4.92 2.41 27.43
N TYR A 351 -5.22 3.68 27.15
CA TYR A 351 -4.69 4.82 27.90
C TYR A 351 -5.25 4.90 29.32
N LEU A 352 -6.58 4.76 29.45
CA LEU A 352 -7.28 4.96 30.74
C LEU A 352 -7.18 3.73 31.66
N HIS A 353 -7.14 2.52 31.08
CA HIS A 353 -7.17 1.25 31.82
C HIS A 353 -5.98 0.33 31.47
N PRO A 354 -4.72 0.79 31.58
CA PRO A 354 -3.55 0.02 31.14
C PRO A 354 -3.36 -1.31 31.92
N THR A 355 -3.79 -1.35 33.18
CA THR A 355 -3.66 -2.54 34.05
C THR A 355 -4.95 -2.96 34.71
N THR A 356 -6.04 -2.20 34.57
CA THR A 356 -7.35 -2.46 35.24
C THR A 356 -8.40 -3.04 34.31
N LEU A 357 -8.02 -3.42 33.11
CA LEU A 357 -8.91 -3.90 32.05
C LEU A 357 -9.82 -5.07 32.50
N LEU A 358 -9.29 -5.98 33.35
CA LEU A 358 -10.02 -7.18 33.82
C LEU A 358 -10.64 -7.00 35.20
N THR A 359 -10.38 -5.90 35.88
CA THR A 359 -10.83 -5.67 37.26
C THR A 359 -11.91 -4.58 37.37
N ASP A 360 -11.95 -3.65 36.41
CA ASP A 360 -12.96 -2.59 36.36
C ASP A 360 -14.14 -3.02 35.48
N PRO A 361 -15.38 -3.09 36.05
CA PRO A 361 -16.58 -3.46 35.31
C PRO A 361 -16.86 -2.55 34.11
N ALA A 362 -16.56 -1.25 34.22
CA ALA A 362 -16.75 -0.28 33.12
C ALA A 362 -15.77 -0.58 31.98
N ALA A 363 -14.50 -0.87 32.28
CA ALA A 363 -13.51 -1.26 31.29
C ALA A 363 -13.86 -2.58 30.59
N ILE A 364 -14.40 -3.56 31.35
CA ILE A 364 -14.84 -4.85 30.79
C ILE A 364 -15.99 -4.65 29.80
N THR A 365 -17.02 -3.87 30.18
CA THR A 365 -18.17 -3.60 29.29
C THR A 365 -17.76 -2.84 28.04
N TRP A 366 -16.86 -1.84 28.18
CA TRP A 366 -16.30 -1.10 27.05
C TRP A 366 -15.52 -2.03 26.10
N ALA A 367 -14.62 -2.85 26.65
CA ALA A 367 -13.85 -3.83 25.88
C ALA A 367 -14.75 -4.85 25.14
N ALA A 368 -15.78 -5.37 25.79
CA ALA A 368 -16.72 -6.31 25.20
C ALA A 368 -17.50 -5.69 24.02
N THR A 369 -18.03 -4.49 24.21
CA THR A 369 -18.77 -3.75 23.17
C THR A 369 -17.85 -3.41 22.00
N GLY A 370 -16.66 -2.88 22.27
CA GLY A 370 -15.66 -2.54 21.26
C GLY A 370 -15.17 -3.77 20.48
N SER A 371 -14.96 -4.90 21.16
CA SER A 371 -14.57 -6.16 20.52
C SER A 371 -15.65 -6.69 19.59
N THR A 372 -16.91 -6.61 19.99
CA THR A 372 -18.06 -7.01 19.16
C THR A 372 -18.16 -6.14 17.90
N ALA A 373 -18.02 -4.82 18.04
CA ALA A 373 -17.98 -3.88 16.91
C ALA A 373 -16.80 -4.19 15.98
N THR A 374 -15.62 -4.46 16.54
CA THR A 374 -14.44 -4.85 15.76
C THR A 374 -14.67 -6.13 14.97
N LEU A 375 -15.24 -7.17 15.58
CA LEU A 375 -15.58 -8.42 14.89
C LEU A 375 -16.54 -8.16 13.72
N ALA A 376 -17.56 -7.35 13.91
CA ALA A 376 -18.50 -6.98 12.85
C ALA A 376 -17.79 -6.26 11.69
N LEU A 377 -16.89 -5.29 11.98
CA LEU A 377 -16.09 -4.59 10.99
C LEU A 377 -15.15 -5.55 10.22
N PHE A 378 -14.51 -6.49 10.89
CA PHE A 378 -13.65 -7.47 10.24
C PHE A 378 -14.44 -8.47 9.39
N VAL A 379 -15.62 -8.91 9.84
CA VAL A 379 -16.53 -9.77 9.04
C VAL A 379 -16.99 -9.02 7.79
N TRP A 380 -17.34 -7.73 7.92
CA TRP A 380 -17.66 -6.88 6.77
C TRP A 380 -16.47 -6.76 5.81
N ALA A 381 -15.27 -6.41 6.31
CA ALA A 381 -14.06 -6.31 5.49
C ALA A 381 -13.72 -7.64 4.80
N TRP A 382 -13.91 -8.77 5.49
CA TRP A 382 -13.73 -10.11 4.92
C TRP A 382 -14.68 -10.39 3.77
N ARG A 383 -15.96 -10.02 3.92
CA ARG A 383 -16.96 -10.18 2.85
C ARG A 383 -16.69 -9.23 1.68
N ALA A 384 -16.36 -7.98 1.95
CA ALA A 384 -16.04 -6.96 0.94
C ALA A 384 -14.80 -7.32 0.09
N THR A 385 -13.88 -8.12 0.63
CA THR A 385 -12.67 -8.59 -0.08
C THR A 385 -12.82 -10.00 -0.65
N ARG A 386 -14.05 -10.54 -0.73
CA ARG A 386 -14.29 -11.86 -1.35
C ARG A 386 -14.00 -11.78 -2.85
N VAL A 387 -13.15 -12.69 -3.30
CA VAL A 387 -12.86 -12.86 -4.72
C VAL A 387 -13.99 -13.66 -5.36
N ARG A 388 -14.71 -13.06 -6.30
CA ARG A 388 -15.71 -13.75 -7.12
C ARG A 388 -15.04 -14.20 -8.42
N THR A 389 -15.27 -15.42 -8.83
CA THR A 389 -14.84 -15.92 -10.14
C THR A 389 -15.91 -15.64 -11.18
N PRO A 390 -15.58 -15.42 -12.47
CA PRO A 390 -16.58 -15.16 -13.52
C PRO A 390 -17.71 -16.19 -13.57
N GLY A 391 -17.42 -17.48 -13.45
CA GLY A 391 -18.44 -18.54 -13.45
C GLY A 391 -19.33 -18.62 -12.20
N GLU A 392 -18.94 -17.96 -11.07
CA GLU A 392 -19.77 -17.92 -9.87
C GLU A 392 -20.89 -16.86 -9.98
N ILE A 393 -20.70 -15.87 -10.87
CA ILE A 393 -21.69 -14.82 -11.16
C ILE A 393 -22.82 -15.37 -12.02
N ASP A 394 -22.50 -16.17 -13.05
CA ASP A 394 -23.50 -16.78 -13.91
C ASP A 394 -24.43 -17.74 -13.15
N ALA A 395 -23.88 -18.48 -12.17
CA ALA A 395 -24.65 -19.39 -11.31
C ALA A 395 -25.60 -18.64 -10.35
N THR A 396 -25.23 -17.43 -9.90
CA THR A 396 -26.08 -16.63 -8.99
C THR A 396 -27.16 -15.85 -9.74
N THR A 397 -26.89 -15.45 -10.96
CA THR A 397 -27.86 -14.70 -11.80
C THR A 397 -28.91 -15.63 -12.44
N GLY A 398 -28.53 -16.91 -12.70
CA GLY A 398 -29.46 -17.92 -13.22
C GLY A 398 -30.44 -18.50 -12.19
N GLY A 399 -30.19 -18.31 -10.88
CA GLY A 399 -31.00 -18.85 -9.79
C GLY A 399 -31.98 -17.90 -9.11
N MET A 400 -31.99 -16.60 -9.47
CA MET A 400 -32.81 -15.58 -8.80
C MET A 400 -33.83 -14.93 -9.75
N GLY A 401 -34.72 -15.77 -10.27
CA GLY A 401 -36.07 -15.34 -10.61
C GLY A 401 -36.90 -15.40 -9.33
N GLY A 402 -36.97 -14.34 -8.56
CA GLY A 402 -37.87 -14.22 -7.42
C GLY A 402 -37.21 -13.64 -6.16
N THR A 403 -37.73 -12.48 -5.79
CA THR A 403 -37.72 -11.80 -4.49
C THR A 403 -36.46 -11.06 -4.02
N GLY A 404 -36.61 -9.73 -3.91
CA GLY A 404 -36.09 -8.94 -2.82
C GLY A 404 -34.73 -8.29 -3.05
N GLY A 405 -34.75 -7.08 -3.60
CA GLY A 405 -33.65 -6.16 -3.50
C GLY A 405 -33.34 -5.78 -2.06
N MET A 406 -32.06 -5.67 -1.73
CA MET A 406 -31.58 -4.75 -0.69
C MET A 406 -30.10 -4.47 -0.84
N GLY A 407 -29.78 -3.21 -1.12
CA GLY A 407 -28.74 -2.46 -0.49
C GLY A 407 -27.31 -2.66 -0.95
N GLY A 408 -26.89 -1.90 -1.94
CA GLY A 408 -25.50 -1.49 -2.12
C GLY A 408 -25.40 0.01 -1.92
N THR A 409 -24.97 0.44 -0.74
CA THR A 409 -24.70 1.83 -0.40
C THR A 409 -23.42 2.30 -1.11
N GLY A 410 -23.56 3.17 -2.10
CA GLY A 410 -22.52 4.04 -2.59
C GLY A 410 -22.87 5.46 -2.18
N GLU A 411 -22.04 6.02 -1.32
CA GLU A 411 -22.13 7.35 -0.76
C GLU A 411 -21.94 8.44 -1.81
N ALA A 412 -22.81 9.41 -1.88
CA ALA A 412 -22.50 10.83 -1.92
C ALA A 412 -23.78 11.67 -1.90
N GLY A 413 -23.98 12.38 -0.79
CA GLY A 413 -24.37 13.80 -0.79
C GLY A 413 -25.77 14.21 -1.17
N GLY A 414 -26.62 14.46 -0.14
CA GLY A 414 -27.28 15.76 -0.05
C GLY A 414 -28.69 15.94 -0.58
N PHE A 415 -29.61 16.10 0.41
CA PHE A 415 -30.81 16.97 0.41
C PHE A 415 -32.02 16.66 -0.45
N ALA A 416 -33.09 16.33 0.18
CA ALA A 416 -34.39 17.01 0.32
C ALA A 416 -35.51 15.98 0.46
N GLU A 417 -36.16 16.06 1.62
CA GLU A 417 -37.49 15.51 1.89
C GLU A 417 -38.51 16.08 0.89
N ARG A 418 -39.34 15.19 0.35
CA ARG A 418 -40.64 15.58 -0.12
C ARG A 418 -41.62 14.42 0.03
N GLU A 419 -42.65 14.70 0.80
CA GLU A 419 -43.82 13.85 1.02
C GLU A 419 -44.41 13.37 -0.31
N THR A 420 -44.78 12.10 -0.34
CA THR A 420 -45.49 11.47 -1.46
C THR A 420 -46.92 11.32 -1.13
N ASP A 421 -47.75 11.97 -1.94
CA ASP A 421 -49.15 11.65 -2.10
C ASP A 421 -49.30 10.37 -2.95
N ASP A 422 -50.04 9.40 -2.43
CA ASP A 422 -50.41 8.16 -3.10
C ASP A 422 -51.41 8.48 -4.25
N GLU A 423 -50.92 8.48 -5.49
CA GLU A 423 -51.77 8.37 -6.66
C GLU A 423 -51.52 7.03 -7.36
N GLU A 424 -52.54 6.21 -7.30
CA GLU A 424 -52.75 4.98 -8.09
C GLU A 424 -52.61 5.30 -9.59
N MET A 425 -51.46 5.00 -10.21
CA MET A 425 -51.24 5.21 -11.63
C MET A 425 -51.35 3.91 -12.42
N ASP A 426 -52.30 3.94 -13.31
CA ASP A 426 -52.72 3.01 -14.34
C ASP A 426 -51.50 2.35 -15.08
N GLU A 427 -51.42 1.01 -15.04
CA GLU A 427 -50.37 0.19 -15.68
C GLU A 427 -50.57 0.14 -17.22
N THR A 428 -50.39 1.26 -17.90
CA THR A 428 -50.20 1.31 -19.35
C THR A 428 -49.22 2.39 -19.76
N GLU A 429 -48.04 2.39 -19.14
CA GLU A 429 -46.97 3.24 -19.61
C GLU A 429 -45.96 2.41 -20.41
N THR A 430 -45.97 2.67 -21.71
CA THR A 430 -44.99 2.26 -22.71
C THR A 430 -43.59 2.30 -22.12
N ASP A 431 -42.85 1.14 -22.11
CA ASP A 431 -41.44 1.02 -21.79
C ASP A 431 -40.62 2.08 -22.56
N ALA A 432 -40.55 3.27 -22.03
CA ALA A 432 -39.57 4.26 -22.44
C ALA A 432 -38.21 3.75 -21.97
N GLU A 433 -37.46 3.16 -22.90
CA GLU A 433 -36.15 2.55 -22.71
C GLU A 433 -35.17 3.66 -22.33
N TYR A 434 -35.01 3.92 -21.01
CA TYR A 434 -34.11 4.93 -20.48
C TYR A 434 -32.66 4.52 -20.73
N ASP A 435 -31.81 5.51 -21.07
CA ASP A 435 -30.39 5.32 -21.21
C ASP A 435 -29.75 5.00 -19.85
N VAL A 436 -29.11 3.85 -19.73
CA VAL A 436 -28.36 3.41 -18.55
C VAL A 436 -26.87 3.55 -18.82
N PHE A 437 -26.18 4.34 -18.00
CA PHE A 437 -24.75 4.57 -18.10
C PHE A 437 -24.00 3.64 -17.14
N LEU A 438 -23.29 2.65 -17.67
CA LEU A 438 -22.50 1.70 -16.88
C LEU A 438 -21.02 2.10 -16.90
N ALA A 439 -20.38 2.09 -15.75
CA ALA A 439 -18.95 2.34 -15.65
C ALA A 439 -18.17 1.20 -16.32
N ALA A 440 -17.59 1.47 -17.47
CA ALA A 440 -16.86 0.50 -18.27
C ALA A 440 -15.77 1.17 -19.10
N ARG A 441 -14.70 0.46 -19.42
CA ARG A 441 -13.56 1.02 -20.14
C ARG A 441 -13.04 0.05 -21.19
N PHE A 442 -12.98 0.49 -22.45
CA PHE A 442 -12.19 -0.16 -23.48
C PHE A 442 -10.71 0.24 -23.30
N LEU A 443 -9.81 -0.73 -23.29
CA LEU A 443 -8.38 -0.48 -23.05
C LEU A 443 -7.61 -0.12 -24.31
N GLU A 444 -8.07 -0.58 -25.47
CA GLU A 444 -7.48 -0.30 -26.77
C GLU A 444 -8.12 0.93 -27.41
N HIS A 445 -7.32 1.57 -28.28
CA HIS A 445 -7.77 2.65 -29.15
C HIS A 445 -8.52 2.05 -30.34
N THR A 446 -9.79 2.37 -30.47
CA THR A 446 -10.66 1.89 -31.57
C THR A 446 -11.34 3.09 -32.23
N ASP A 447 -12.01 2.87 -33.38
CA ASP A 447 -12.80 3.90 -34.07
C ASP A 447 -13.95 4.45 -33.20
N TYR A 448 -14.50 3.65 -32.29
CA TYR A 448 -15.51 4.04 -31.31
C TYR A 448 -14.93 4.49 -29.94
N ASN A 449 -13.62 4.32 -29.71
CA ASN A 449 -12.89 4.81 -28.53
C ASN A 449 -11.51 5.39 -28.95
N PRO A 450 -11.43 6.40 -29.84
CA PRO A 450 -10.20 6.78 -30.54
C PRO A 450 -9.09 7.31 -29.64
N TYR A 451 -9.41 7.82 -28.45
CA TYR A 451 -8.43 8.39 -27.53
C TYR A 451 -8.40 7.68 -26.17
N GLY A 452 -9.10 6.53 -26.05
CA GLY A 452 -9.20 5.83 -24.77
C GLY A 452 -9.96 6.61 -23.70
N PHE A 453 -10.72 7.65 -24.03
CA PHE A 453 -11.45 8.49 -23.09
C PHE A 453 -12.80 7.93 -22.65
N GLY A 454 -13.27 6.85 -23.28
CA GLY A 454 -14.51 6.19 -22.92
C GLY A 454 -14.43 5.61 -21.51
N THR A 455 -15.19 6.16 -20.58
CA THR A 455 -15.25 5.72 -19.18
C THR A 455 -16.58 5.04 -18.84
N HIS A 456 -17.56 5.12 -19.76
CA HIS A 456 -18.87 4.53 -19.59
C HIS A 456 -19.38 3.90 -20.90
N VAL A 457 -20.19 2.88 -20.74
CA VAL A 457 -20.96 2.26 -21.82
C VAL A 457 -22.43 2.58 -21.58
N VAL A 458 -23.15 2.99 -22.64
CA VAL A 458 -24.55 3.36 -22.57
C VAL A 458 -25.39 2.24 -23.16
N LEU A 459 -26.36 1.76 -22.38
CA LEU A 459 -27.39 0.79 -22.77
C LEU A 459 -28.76 1.45 -22.80
N GLY A 460 -29.72 0.86 -23.48
CA GLY A 460 -31.09 1.36 -23.60
C GLY A 460 -31.28 2.31 -24.78
N GLY A 461 -32.35 3.08 -24.90
CA GLY A 461 -32.74 4.13 -25.87
C GLY A 461 -32.13 4.19 -27.28
N GLY A 462 -31.16 3.33 -27.63
CA GLY A 462 -30.43 3.31 -28.91
C GLY A 462 -29.34 2.23 -28.96
N PRO A 463 -28.46 2.26 -29.98
CA PRO A 463 -27.38 1.29 -30.10
C PRO A 463 -26.38 1.40 -28.91
N LEU A 464 -25.76 0.28 -28.55
CA LEU A 464 -24.69 0.27 -27.58
C LEU A 464 -23.62 1.33 -27.93
N ALA A 465 -23.22 2.16 -27.00
CA ALA A 465 -22.29 3.26 -27.27
C ALA A 465 -21.32 3.50 -26.13
N VAL A 466 -20.16 4.05 -26.45
CA VAL A 466 -19.12 4.48 -25.49
C VAL A 466 -19.19 5.98 -25.27
N THR A 467 -19.13 6.45 -24.03
CA THR A 467 -19.12 7.86 -23.68
C THR A 467 -18.04 8.20 -22.66
N PRO A 468 -17.46 9.41 -22.70
CA PRO A 468 -16.48 9.86 -21.70
C PRO A 468 -17.12 10.25 -20.36
N HIS A 469 -18.41 10.53 -20.31
CA HIS A 469 -19.11 11.01 -19.10
C HIS A 469 -20.45 10.30 -18.90
N PRO A 470 -20.88 10.03 -17.64
CA PRO A 470 -22.25 9.69 -17.32
C PRO A 470 -23.07 10.99 -17.36
N GLY A 471 -23.62 11.34 -18.52
CA GLY A 471 -24.36 12.59 -18.67
C GLY A 471 -25.78 12.38 -19.17
N PRO A 472 -26.64 13.39 -19.05
CA PRO A 472 -27.98 13.29 -19.63
C PRO A 472 -27.84 13.21 -21.16
N GLY A 473 -28.19 12.04 -21.70
CA GLY A 473 -28.22 11.78 -23.13
C GLY A 473 -26.90 11.35 -23.75
N ARG A 474 -26.97 11.00 -25.04
CA ARG A 474 -25.90 10.37 -25.83
C ARG A 474 -25.04 11.36 -26.61
N PHE A 475 -24.95 12.63 -26.20
CA PHE A 475 -24.34 13.71 -27.00
C PHE A 475 -22.91 13.44 -27.46
N ALA A 476 -22.08 12.83 -26.58
CA ALA A 476 -20.69 12.45 -26.89
C ALA A 476 -20.53 10.95 -27.11
N ALA A 477 -21.62 10.19 -27.16
CA ALA A 477 -21.57 8.75 -27.27
C ALA A 477 -21.22 8.30 -28.69
N LYS A 478 -20.27 7.39 -28.83
CA LYS A 478 -19.93 6.76 -30.10
C LYS A 478 -20.49 5.35 -30.15
N PRO A 479 -21.25 4.98 -31.19
CA PRO A 479 -21.83 3.67 -31.29
C PRO A 479 -20.76 2.59 -31.43
N VAL A 480 -20.92 1.51 -30.70
CA VAL A 480 -20.06 0.32 -30.77
C VAL A 480 -20.59 -0.60 -31.87
N PRO A 481 -19.74 -1.06 -32.80
CA PRO A 481 -20.14 -1.95 -33.90
C PRO A 481 -20.34 -3.39 -33.38
N VAL A 482 -21.49 -3.65 -32.78
CA VAL A 482 -21.82 -4.92 -32.10
C VAL A 482 -21.65 -6.14 -33.04
N GLU A 483 -21.95 -5.98 -34.34
CA GLU A 483 -21.80 -7.05 -35.32
C GLU A 483 -20.37 -7.49 -35.61
N ARG A 484 -19.35 -6.65 -35.28
CA ARG A 484 -17.95 -6.97 -35.49
C ARG A 484 -17.31 -7.61 -34.26
N LEU A 485 -17.96 -7.44 -33.09
CA LEU A 485 -17.39 -7.86 -31.82
C LEU A 485 -17.77 -9.30 -31.47
N VAL A 486 -16.78 -10.14 -31.30
CA VAL A 486 -16.92 -11.51 -30.83
C VAL A 486 -16.33 -11.64 -29.44
N VAL A 487 -17.10 -12.18 -28.50
CA VAL A 487 -16.64 -12.41 -27.12
C VAL A 487 -15.83 -13.70 -27.09
N ASN A 488 -14.50 -13.59 -26.83
CA ASN A 488 -13.61 -14.73 -26.72
C ASN A 488 -13.60 -15.33 -25.30
N GLY A 489 -13.82 -14.50 -24.28
CA GLY A 489 -13.86 -14.97 -22.89
C GLY A 489 -13.95 -13.84 -21.89
N VAL A 490 -14.22 -14.22 -20.64
CA VAL A 490 -14.24 -13.29 -19.50
C VAL A 490 -13.24 -13.79 -18.45
N ARG A 491 -12.42 -12.89 -17.95
CA ARG A 491 -11.44 -13.19 -16.93
C ARG A 491 -11.35 -12.08 -15.88
N ARG A 492 -10.61 -12.34 -14.83
CA ARG A 492 -10.28 -11.31 -13.85
C ARG A 492 -9.16 -10.40 -14.37
N VAL A 493 -9.08 -9.20 -13.79
CA VAL A 493 -8.04 -8.22 -14.11
C VAL A 493 -6.66 -8.79 -13.76
N ARG A 494 -5.71 -8.64 -14.68
CA ARG A 494 -4.30 -9.02 -14.55
C ARG A 494 -3.40 -7.79 -14.42
N GLY A 495 -2.18 -7.98 -13.98
CA GLY A 495 -1.19 -6.90 -13.91
C GLY A 495 -0.87 -6.24 -15.26
N SER A 496 -1.04 -6.97 -16.37
CA SER A 496 -0.87 -6.49 -17.74
C SER A 496 -2.00 -5.57 -18.23
N ASP A 497 -3.13 -5.50 -17.54
CA ASP A 497 -4.27 -4.68 -17.95
C ASP A 497 -4.16 -3.22 -17.49
N GLY A 498 -3.08 -2.88 -16.76
CA GLY A 498 -2.76 -1.54 -16.31
C GLY A 498 -3.41 -1.15 -14.98
N ASP A 499 -2.98 0.01 -14.43
CA ASP A 499 -3.42 0.51 -13.13
C ASP A 499 -4.75 1.23 -13.15
N THR A 500 -5.21 1.62 -14.32
CA THR A 500 -6.45 2.39 -14.51
C THR A 500 -7.71 1.54 -14.31
N VAL A 501 -7.57 0.20 -14.32
CA VAL A 501 -8.68 -0.73 -14.12
C VAL A 501 -8.80 -1.09 -12.64
N PRO A 502 -9.95 -0.89 -12.00
CA PRO A 502 -10.17 -1.29 -10.61
C PRO A 502 -9.98 -2.78 -10.39
N SER A 503 -9.40 -3.16 -9.24
CA SER A 503 -9.07 -4.56 -8.91
C SER A 503 -10.28 -5.48 -8.75
N GLY A 504 -11.47 -4.92 -8.55
CA GLY A 504 -12.72 -5.66 -8.43
C GLY A 504 -13.44 -5.88 -9.76
N TRP A 505 -12.94 -5.30 -10.86
CA TRP A 505 -13.54 -5.43 -12.19
C TRP A 505 -13.16 -6.74 -12.86
N HIS A 506 -13.96 -7.12 -13.86
CA HIS A 506 -13.65 -8.20 -14.78
C HIS A 506 -13.30 -7.66 -16.15
N MET A 507 -12.64 -8.49 -16.94
CA MET A 507 -12.15 -8.19 -18.27
C MET A 507 -12.81 -9.13 -19.27
N ALA A 508 -13.54 -8.59 -20.24
CA ALA A 508 -13.94 -9.32 -21.41
C ALA A 508 -12.88 -9.15 -22.50
N GLU A 509 -12.44 -10.27 -23.04
CA GLU A 509 -11.58 -10.33 -24.23
C GLU A 509 -12.48 -10.44 -25.44
N LEU A 510 -12.44 -9.42 -26.29
CA LEU A 510 -13.25 -9.28 -27.50
C LEU A 510 -12.34 -9.34 -28.70
N ASP A 511 -12.88 -9.79 -29.82
CA ASP A 511 -12.26 -9.69 -31.13
C ASP A 511 -13.08 -8.72 -31.99
N ASP A 512 -12.47 -7.64 -32.46
CA ASP A 512 -13.08 -6.68 -33.39
C ASP A 512 -12.51 -6.94 -34.80
N ALA A 513 -13.17 -7.81 -35.53
CA ALA A 513 -12.79 -8.18 -36.90
C ALA A 513 -11.30 -8.58 -37.04
N GLY A 514 -10.78 -9.41 -36.12
CA GLY A 514 -9.40 -9.87 -36.08
C GLY A 514 -8.47 -9.01 -35.23
N THR A 515 -8.96 -7.92 -34.63
CA THR A 515 -8.19 -7.08 -33.70
C THR A 515 -8.62 -7.37 -32.27
N PRO A 516 -7.70 -7.79 -31.37
CA PRO A 516 -8.06 -8.05 -29.98
C PRO A 516 -8.35 -6.74 -29.24
N VAL A 517 -9.50 -6.69 -28.56
CA VAL A 517 -9.96 -5.55 -27.78
C VAL A 517 -10.39 -6.03 -26.41
N ARG A 518 -10.05 -5.27 -25.36
CA ARG A 518 -10.41 -5.59 -23.97
C ARG A 518 -11.38 -4.58 -23.40
N LEU A 519 -12.45 -5.08 -22.82
CA LEU A 519 -13.47 -4.30 -22.13
C LEU A 519 -13.45 -4.65 -20.64
N ALA A 520 -13.23 -3.66 -19.80
CA ALA A 520 -13.27 -3.80 -18.35
C ALA A 520 -14.51 -3.14 -17.77
N ALA A 521 -15.19 -3.83 -16.85
CA ALA A 521 -16.30 -3.28 -16.07
C ALA A 521 -16.48 -4.03 -14.75
N ALA A 522 -17.32 -3.48 -13.86
CA ALA A 522 -17.76 -4.22 -12.68
C ALA A 522 -18.46 -5.53 -13.12
N PRO A 523 -18.38 -6.62 -12.34
CA PRO A 523 -18.88 -7.94 -12.76
C PRO A 523 -20.34 -7.92 -13.26
N ASP A 524 -21.21 -7.27 -12.50
CA ASP A 524 -22.65 -7.20 -12.82
C ASP A 524 -22.91 -6.34 -14.07
N ASP A 525 -22.19 -5.21 -14.19
CA ASP A 525 -22.26 -4.32 -15.35
C ASP A 525 -21.72 -4.98 -16.61
N LEU A 526 -20.59 -5.70 -16.48
CA LEU A 526 -20.00 -6.45 -17.59
C LEU A 526 -20.98 -7.50 -18.13
N THR A 527 -21.63 -8.24 -17.25
CA THR A 527 -22.64 -9.22 -17.63
C THR A 527 -23.81 -8.58 -18.41
N ARG A 528 -24.25 -7.38 -17.99
CA ARG A 528 -25.29 -6.62 -18.70
C ARG A 528 -24.83 -6.19 -20.09
N ILE A 529 -23.60 -5.64 -20.19
CA ILE A 529 -23.01 -5.21 -21.46
C ILE A 529 -22.86 -6.41 -22.42
N LEU A 530 -22.34 -7.53 -21.94
CA LEU A 530 -22.13 -8.73 -22.77
C LEU A 530 -23.47 -9.34 -23.25
N ARG A 531 -24.51 -9.28 -22.43
CA ARG A 531 -25.87 -9.71 -22.84
C ARG A 531 -26.40 -8.85 -23.96
N GLU A 532 -26.20 -7.54 -23.91
CA GLU A 532 -26.63 -6.62 -24.97
C GLU A 532 -25.80 -6.81 -26.26
N LEU A 533 -24.47 -7.06 -26.13
CA LEU A 533 -23.63 -7.45 -27.26
C LEU A 533 -24.11 -8.73 -27.94
N ALA A 534 -24.53 -9.73 -27.17
CA ALA A 534 -25.05 -11.00 -27.71
C ALA A 534 -26.44 -10.87 -28.33
N SER A 535 -27.28 -9.95 -27.86
CA SER A 535 -28.65 -9.75 -28.36
C SER A 535 -28.73 -8.86 -29.61
N GLY A 536 -27.65 -8.16 -29.95
CA GLY A 536 -27.59 -7.24 -31.09
C GLY A 536 -28.04 -7.83 -32.46
N PRO A 537 -27.59 -9.03 -32.87
CA PRO A 537 -28.03 -9.65 -34.13
C PRO A 537 -29.50 -10.03 -34.14
N LEU A 538 -30.04 -10.52 -33.03
CA LEU A 538 -31.46 -10.96 -32.92
C LEU A 538 -32.47 -9.81 -32.97
N ARG A 539 -32.12 -8.63 -32.45
CA ARG A 539 -32.99 -7.41 -32.54
C ARG A 539 -33.14 -6.89 -33.97
N ARG A 540 -32.14 -7.04 -34.84
CA ARG A 540 -32.22 -6.63 -36.26
C ARG A 540 -33.17 -7.51 -37.04
N GLU A 541 -33.15 -8.82 -36.85
CA GLU A 541 -34.08 -9.74 -37.54
C GLU A 541 -35.54 -9.47 -37.16
N SER A 542 -35.81 -9.19 -35.88
CA SER A 542 -37.13 -8.85 -35.39
C SER A 542 -37.64 -7.48 -35.91
N ARG A 543 -36.74 -6.48 -36.05
CA ARG A 543 -37.08 -5.17 -36.65
C ARG A 543 -37.27 -5.27 -38.16
N ALA A 544 -36.46 -6.04 -38.87
CA ALA A 544 -36.58 -6.28 -40.29
C ALA A 544 -37.89 -7.04 -40.63
N SER A 545 -38.30 -7.98 -39.80
CA SER A 545 -39.55 -8.72 -39.94
C SER A 545 -40.77 -7.86 -39.64
N ARG A 546 -40.73 -6.92 -38.69
CA ARG A 546 -41.82 -5.93 -38.44
C ARG A 546 -41.92 -4.90 -39.54
N SER A 547 -40.82 -4.40 -40.13
CA SER A 547 -40.85 -3.47 -41.28
C SER A 547 -41.45 -4.10 -42.53
N ARG A 548 -41.25 -5.40 -42.77
CA ARG A 548 -41.85 -6.14 -43.88
C ARG A 548 -43.37 -6.40 -43.70
N ARG A 549 -43.89 -6.48 -42.47
CA ARG A 549 -45.33 -6.66 -42.21
C ARG A 549 -46.12 -5.35 -42.23
N GLY A 550 -45.49 -4.18 -42.10
CA GLY A 550 -46.17 -2.88 -42.16
C GLY A 550 -46.37 -2.31 -43.56
N GLY A 551 -45.84 -2.96 -44.64
CA GLY A 551 -45.86 -2.46 -46.02
C GLY A 551 -46.96 -2.99 -46.93
N THR A 552 -47.90 -3.80 -46.43
CA THR A 552 -49.01 -4.36 -47.27
C THR A 552 -50.36 -4.02 -46.69
N ARG A 553 -50.69 -2.73 -46.59
CA ARG A 553 -52.05 -2.20 -46.51
C ARG A 553 -52.08 -0.90 -47.29
N ARG A 554 -52.35 -1.03 -48.59
CA ARG A 554 -53.07 -0.06 -49.44
C ARG A 554 -54.04 -0.83 -50.30
#